data_93a6422c1d08db5351b343f6d6c7a8c1
#
_entry.id   93a6422c1d08db5351b343f6d6c7a8c1
#
_cell.length_a   1.000
_cell.length_b   1.000
_cell.length_c   1.000
_cell.angle_alpha   90.00
_cell.angle_beta   90.00
_cell.angle_gamma   90.00
#
_symmetry.space_group_name_H-M   'P 1'
#
loop_
_entity.id
_entity.type
_entity.pdbx_description
1 polymer ?
#
loop_
_entity_poly.entity_id
_entity_poly.type
_entity_poly.pdbx_seq_one_letter_code
_entity_poly.pdbx_strand_id
1 'polypeptide(L)'
;DVLMSTVATKIMMGSGAVAEAYEIEQSLIFERSSSAYLHRTPSSTSNQRTFTISTWVKRAGSNAGTNDYDNIFGNYKNVTQSDSTHFEIVFYQDDLHVILWNTGLLITNRVFRDMSAWYHIVVAVDSTSGTANNRIRLYVNGVEETSFSSRNNPAQNFQFANNLSGTTQLVGNAYSGTNNMYDGQMAEFHHIDGTQLTPSSFGETNSDTGQWVPKEYSGSH
;
A
#
# COMPACT_ATOMS: atom_id res chain seq x y z
N ASP A 1 -14.14 -33.94 32.21
CA ASP A 1 -13.58 -32.70 31.64
C ASP A 1 -12.06 -32.77 31.78
N VAL A 2 -11.38 -33.12 30.68
CA VAL A 2 -9.93 -33.16 30.62
C VAL A 2 -9.49 -31.98 29.73
N LEU A 3 -9.00 -30.94 30.38
CA LEU A 3 -8.27 -29.85 29.77
C LEU A 3 -6.91 -30.41 29.28
N MET A 4 -6.76 -30.63 27.96
CA MET A 4 -5.44 -30.84 27.37
C MET A 4 -4.74 -29.50 27.23
N SER A 5 -3.86 -29.20 28.16
CA SER A 5 -2.85 -28.16 28.04
C SER A 5 -1.74 -28.69 27.11
N THR A 6 -1.67 -28.18 25.88
CA THR A 6 -0.51 -28.40 25.00
C THR A 6 0.63 -27.53 25.51
N VAL A 7 1.51 -28.10 26.33
CA VAL A 7 2.79 -27.49 26.68
C VAL A 7 3.72 -27.72 25.50
N ALA A 8 3.96 -26.68 24.69
CA ALA A 8 5.02 -26.67 23.70
C ALA A 8 6.37 -26.69 24.45
N THR A 9 7.04 -27.83 24.43
CA THR A 9 8.40 -27.95 25.00
C THR A 9 9.38 -27.29 24.05
N LYS A 10 9.77 -26.05 24.36
CA LYS A 10 10.84 -25.33 23.66
C LYS A 10 12.17 -26.00 24.04
N ILE A 11 12.78 -26.75 23.13
CA ILE A 11 14.12 -27.28 23.33
C ILE A 11 15.10 -26.13 23.14
N MET A 12 15.64 -25.61 24.24
CA MET A 12 16.71 -24.63 24.23
C MET A 12 18.04 -25.34 23.89
N MET A 13 18.52 -25.18 22.69
CA MET A 13 19.90 -25.50 22.32
C MET A 13 20.61 -24.19 21.93
N GLY A 14 21.51 -23.75 22.78
CA GLY A 14 22.52 -22.73 22.48
C GLY A 14 22.12 -21.31 22.93
N SER A 15 23.01 -20.68 23.68
CA SER A 15 22.91 -19.34 24.23
C SER A 15 23.08 -18.27 23.15
N GLY A 16 21.99 -17.97 22.46
CA GLY A 16 21.78 -16.78 21.68
C GLY A 16 20.29 -16.50 21.78
N ALA A 17 19.88 -15.37 22.35
CA ALA A 17 18.52 -14.93 22.23
C ALA A 17 18.27 -14.67 20.75
N VAL A 18 17.60 -15.60 20.09
CA VAL A 18 17.02 -15.35 18.77
C VAL A 18 15.97 -14.29 19.01
N ALA A 19 16.20 -13.08 18.55
CA ALA A 19 15.16 -12.06 18.56
C ALA A 19 13.93 -12.66 17.85
N GLU A 20 12.79 -12.63 18.52
CA GLU A 20 11.55 -13.13 17.93
C GLU A 20 11.28 -12.29 16.68
N ALA A 21 11.09 -12.94 15.53
CA ALA A 21 10.82 -12.23 14.29
C ALA A 21 9.51 -11.43 14.44
N TYR A 22 9.49 -10.22 13.89
CA TYR A 22 8.27 -9.41 13.90
C TYR A 22 7.15 -10.14 13.14
N GLU A 23 6.00 -10.25 13.76
CA GLU A 23 4.81 -10.87 13.17
C GLU A 23 3.65 -9.88 13.17
N ILE A 24 2.90 -9.85 12.08
CA ILE A 24 1.65 -9.09 12.01
C ILE A 24 0.55 -9.97 12.59
N GLU A 25 0.11 -9.65 13.80
CA GLU A 25 -0.91 -10.43 14.52
C GLU A 25 -2.33 -10.15 14.04
N GLN A 26 -2.59 -8.99 13.41
CA GLN A 26 -3.93 -8.52 13.07
C GLN A 26 -3.99 -7.88 11.69
N SER A 27 -5.15 -8.02 11.06
CA SER A 27 -5.48 -7.31 9.81
C SER A 27 -6.89 -6.75 9.88
N LEU A 28 -7.14 -5.70 9.12
CA LEU A 28 -8.49 -5.18 8.90
C LEU A 28 -9.11 -5.89 7.70
N ILE A 29 -10.38 -6.25 7.82
CA ILE A 29 -11.19 -6.77 6.72
C ILE A 29 -11.97 -5.60 6.13
N PHE A 30 -11.86 -5.44 4.83
CA PHE A 30 -12.61 -4.50 4.03
C PHE A 30 -13.60 -5.30 3.18
N GLU A 31 -14.87 -5.03 3.36
CA GLU A 31 -15.94 -5.64 2.56
C GLU A 31 -16.58 -4.57 1.70
N ARG A 32 -16.52 -4.73 0.38
CA ARG A 32 -17.15 -3.81 -0.58
C ARG A 32 -18.64 -3.66 -0.32
N SER A 33 -19.33 -4.76 -0.02
CA SER A 33 -20.77 -4.78 0.27
C SER A 33 -21.16 -3.95 1.50
N SER A 34 -20.28 -3.84 2.47
CA SER A 34 -20.45 -3.07 3.71
C SER A 34 -19.97 -1.64 3.60
N SER A 35 -19.38 -1.25 2.46
CA SER A 35 -18.78 0.07 2.24
C SER A 35 -17.73 0.41 3.31
N ALA A 36 -16.92 -0.59 3.69
CA ALA A 36 -15.90 -0.45 4.73
C ALA A 36 -14.68 0.32 4.20
N TYR A 37 -14.30 1.41 4.86
CA TYR A 37 -13.09 2.17 4.60
C TYR A 37 -12.65 2.97 5.83
N LEU A 38 -11.38 3.38 5.86
CA LEU A 38 -10.86 4.34 6.83
C LEU A 38 -10.64 5.68 6.13
N HIS A 39 -10.75 6.77 6.88
CA HIS A 39 -10.48 8.10 6.33
C HIS A 39 -9.82 9.05 7.33
N ARG A 40 -9.08 10.00 6.79
CA ARG A 40 -8.50 11.12 7.52
C ARG A 40 -8.54 12.37 6.65
N THR A 41 -8.86 13.52 7.24
CA THR A 41 -8.74 14.83 6.59
C THR A 41 -7.70 15.65 7.35
N PRO A 42 -6.53 15.94 6.76
CA PRO A 42 -5.53 16.79 7.41
C PRO A 42 -6.08 18.21 7.68
N SER A 43 -5.83 18.73 8.88
CA SER A 43 -6.19 20.11 9.24
C SER A 43 -5.17 21.14 8.77
N SER A 44 -3.94 20.72 8.50
CA SER A 44 -2.84 21.53 7.96
C SER A 44 -2.16 20.82 6.80
N THR A 45 -1.67 21.60 5.84
CA THR A 45 -0.89 21.06 4.72
C THR A 45 0.53 20.75 5.18
N SER A 46 1.01 19.57 4.81
CA SER A 46 2.40 19.16 4.98
C SER A 46 3.06 18.84 3.63
N ASN A 47 3.93 17.82 3.53
CA ASN A 47 4.67 17.58 2.31
C ASN A 47 3.79 16.95 1.23
N GLN A 48 3.60 17.66 0.12
CA GLN A 48 2.83 17.20 -1.04
C GLN A 48 3.70 16.60 -2.16
N ARG A 49 5.03 16.65 -2.03
CA ARG A 49 5.97 16.26 -3.08
C ARG A 49 6.73 14.99 -2.76
N THR A 50 6.88 14.69 -1.46
CA THR A 50 7.65 13.56 -0.98
C THR A 50 6.84 12.81 0.07
N PHE A 51 6.58 11.53 -0.14
CA PHE A 51 5.84 10.67 0.79
C PHE A 51 6.03 9.19 0.43
N THR A 52 5.70 8.31 1.34
CA THR A 52 5.66 6.87 1.10
C THR A 52 4.36 6.27 1.63
N ILE A 53 3.75 5.41 0.84
CA ILE A 53 2.62 4.58 1.27
C ILE A 53 3.08 3.12 1.23
N SER A 54 2.93 2.43 2.35
CA SER A 54 3.28 1.02 2.51
C SER A 54 2.14 0.27 3.16
N THR A 55 1.82 -0.92 2.65
CA THR A 55 0.81 -1.79 3.25
C THR A 55 0.95 -3.23 2.78
N TRP A 56 0.55 -4.16 3.63
CA TRP A 56 0.31 -5.54 3.25
C TRP A 56 -1.15 -5.70 2.85
N VAL A 57 -1.39 -6.33 1.71
CA VAL A 57 -2.74 -6.54 1.16
C VAL A 57 -2.95 -7.98 0.76
N LYS A 58 -4.17 -8.48 0.98
CA LYS A 58 -4.65 -9.76 0.48
C LYS A 58 -6.04 -9.54 -0.13
N ARG A 59 -6.17 -9.86 -1.41
CA ARG A 59 -7.39 -9.64 -2.18
C ARG A 59 -8.43 -10.73 -1.88
N ALA A 60 -9.72 -10.38 -1.87
CA ALA A 60 -10.80 -11.36 -1.72
C ALA A 60 -11.20 -12.00 -3.05
N GLY A 61 -10.99 -11.32 -4.19
CA GLY A 61 -11.38 -11.81 -5.50
C GLY A 61 -10.64 -11.12 -6.64
N SER A 62 -10.71 -11.72 -7.84
CA SER A 62 -10.24 -11.14 -9.08
C SER A 62 -11.28 -10.15 -9.62
N ASN A 63 -10.80 -9.03 -10.16
CA ASN A 63 -11.60 -8.06 -10.90
C ASN A 63 -11.30 -8.07 -12.42
N ALA A 64 -10.65 -9.14 -12.90
CA ALA A 64 -10.41 -9.33 -14.33
C ALA A 64 -11.73 -9.45 -15.10
N GLY A 65 -11.87 -8.67 -16.17
CA GLY A 65 -13.09 -8.65 -16.98
C GLY A 65 -14.26 -7.86 -16.39
N THR A 66 -14.06 -7.20 -15.22
CA THR A 66 -15.02 -6.26 -14.63
C THR A 66 -14.53 -4.83 -14.81
N ASN A 67 -15.37 -3.86 -14.46
CA ASN A 67 -14.98 -2.45 -14.36
C ASN A 67 -14.79 -2.02 -12.89
N ASP A 68 -14.60 -2.97 -12.00
CA ASP A 68 -14.40 -2.70 -10.58
C ASP A 68 -12.96 -2.28 -10.29
N TYR A 69 -12.82 -1.37 -9.36
CA TYR A 69 -11.57 -0.87 -8.84
C TYR A 69 -11.44 -1.29 -7.38
N ASP A 70 -10.41 -2.09 -7.03
CA ASP A 70 -10.10 -2.45 -5.64
C ASP A 70 -9.11 -1.42 -5.09
N ASN A 71 -9.61 -0.28 -4.59
CA ASN A 71 -8.76 0.82 -4.14
C ASN A 71 -8.11 0.52 -2.79
N ILE A 72 -6.78 0.42 -2.79
CA ILE A 72 -5.97 0.32 -1.58
C ILE A 72 -5.95 1.67 -0.85
N PHE A 73 -5.70 2.73 -1.61
CA PHE A 73 -5.59 4.09 -1.10
C PHE A 73 -6.06 5.10 -2.16
N GLY A 74 -6.69 6.16 -1.70
CA GLY A 74 -7.02 7.29 -2.56
C GLY A 74 -7.14 8.60 -1.76
N ASN A 75 -7.10 9.71 -2.47
CA ASN A 75 -7.42 11.01 -1.88
C ASN A 75 -8.40 11.77 -2.77
N TYR A 76 -9.27 12.54 -2.18
CA TYR A 76 -10.15 13.44 -2.93
C TYR A 76 -10.44 14.74 -2.18
N LYS A 77 -10.58 15.81 -2.97
CA LYS A 77 -10.87 17.16 -2.48
C LYS A 77 -12.19 17.68 -3.04
N ASN A 78 -13.29 17.25 -2.60
CA ASN A 78 -14.64 17.50 -3.15
C ASN A 78 -15.12 16.45 -4.17
N VAL A 79 -16.42 16.27 -4.17
CA VAL A 79 -17.18 15.32 -5.00
C VAL A 79 -17.11 15.58 -6.52
N THR A 80 -16.44 16.61 -6.98
CA THR A 80 -16.22 16.87 -8.39
C THR A 80 -14.90 16.29 -8.83
N GLN A 81 -14.96 15.24 -9.60
CA GLN A 81 -13.86 14.43 -10.15
C GLN A 81 -12.92 15.18 -11.10
N SER A 82 -12.68 16.46 -10.95
CA SER A 82 -11.88 17.26 -11.88
C SER A 82 -10.52 17.70 -11.34
N ASP A 83 -10.12 17.18 -10.17
CA ASP A 83 -8.85 17.58 -9.57
C ASP A 83 -7.70 16.71 -10.10
N SER A 84 -6.87 17.30 -10.97
CA SER A 84 -5.68 16.66 -11.55
C SER A 84 -4.63 16.20 -10.54
N THR A 85 -4.87 16.43 -9.23
CA THR A 85 -4.00 16.05 -8.12
C THR A 85 -4.49 14.81 -7.37
N HIS A 86 -5.64 14.27 -7.75
CA HIS A 86 -6.24 13.05 -7.18
C HIS A 86 -5.31 11.84 -7.42
N PHE A 87 -4.88 11.21 -6.33
CA PHE A 87 -3.91 10.12 -6.35
C PHE A 87 -4.56 8.84 -5.83
N GLU A 88 -4.36 7.73 -6.55
CA GLU A 88 -4.89 6.42 -6.18
C GLU A 88 -3.84 5.32 -6.33
N ILE A 89 -3.95 4.30 -5.47
CA ILE A 89 -3.29 3.01 -5.59
C ILE A 89 -4.41 1.96 -5.65
N VAL A 90 -4.50 1.22 -6.75
CA VAL A 90 -5.69 0.41 -7.03
C VAL A 90 -5.34 -0.84 -7.83
N PHE A 91 -6.02 -1.95 -7.56
CA PHE A 91 -6.07 -3.08 -8.50
C PHE A 91 -7.20 -2.88 -9.50
N TYR A 92 -6.87 -2.94 -10.78
CA TYR A 92 -7.82 -2.90 -11.89
C TYR A 92 -7.43 -3.95 -12.93
N GLN A 93 -8.37 -4.79 -13.37
CA GLN A 93 -8.10 -5.92 -14.29
C GLN A 93 -6.99 -6.86 -13.79
N ASP A 94 -6.87 -7.04 -12.46
CA ASP A 94 -5.82 -7.75 -11.75
C ASP A 94 -4.41 -7.11 -11.80
N ASP A 95 -4.21 -6.02 -12.53
CA ASP A 95 -2.97 -5.25 -12.53
C ASP A 95 -2.97 -4.26 -11.36
N LEU A 96 -1.78 -3.83 -10.91
CA LEU A 96 -1.66 -2.75 -9.93
C LEU A 96 -1.40 -1.44 -10.64
N HIS A 97 -2.26 -0.48 -10.38
CA HIS A 97 -2.20 0.86 -10.94
C HIS A 97 -1.89 1.89 -9.87
N VAL A 98 -0.99 2.81 -10.15
CA VAL A 98 -0.86 4.09 -9.46
C VAL A 98 -1.37 5.15 -10.42
N ILE A 99 -2.42 5.85 -10.03
CA ILE A 99 -3.18 6.74 -10.90
C ILE A 99 -3.11 8.16 -10.35
N LEU A 100 -2.98 9.13 -11.24
CA LEU A 100 -3.20 10.53 -10.96
C LEU A 100 -4.40 10.97 -11.79
N TRP A 101 -5.57 11.07 -11.18
CA TRP A 101 -6.84 11.27 -11.87
C TRP A 101 -6.98 10.19 -12.99
N ASN A 102 -7.39 10.50 -14.15
CA ASN A 102 -7.54 9.57 -15.28
C ASN A 102 -6.20 9.22 -15.98
N THR A 103 -5.05 9.57 -15.39
CA THR A 103 -3.74 9.29 -15.96
C THR A 103 -3.05 8.19 -15.16
N GLY A 104 -2.86 7.02 -15.76
CA GLY A 104 -2.02 5.97 -15.19
C GLY A 104 -0.58 6.46 -15.08
N LEU A 105 -0.10 6.67 -13.86
CA LEU A 105 1.32 6.98 -13.62
C LEU A 105 2.15 5.72 -13.80
N LEU A 106 1.78 4.64 -13.11
CA LEU A 106 2.39 3.32 -13.22
C LEU A 106 1.28 2.29 -13.38
N ILE A 107 1.35 1.47 -14.43
CA ILE A 107 0.47 0.32 -14.65
C ILE A 107 1.35 -0.90 -14.83
N THR A 108 1.27 -1.87 -13.94
CA THR A 108 2.16 -3.04 -13.98
C THR A 108 1.82 -3.98 -15.13
N ASN A 109 2.84 -4.69 -15.65
CA ASN A 109 2.59 -5.90 -16.44
C ASN A 109 2.34 -7.12 -15.57
N ARG A 110 2.70 -7.04 -14.29
CA ARG A 110 2.43 -8.06 -13.30
C ARG A 110 0.95 -8.09 -12.98
N VAL A 111 0.39 -9.30 -12.90
CA VAL A 111 -0.98 -9.57 -12.44
C VAL A 111 -0.97 -10.19 -11.05
N PHE A 112 -1.99 -9.87 -10.24
CA PHE A 112 -2.10 -10.23 -8.83
C PHE A 112 -3.31 -11.17 -8.63
N ARG A 113 -3.21 -12.41 -9.14
CA ARG A 113 -4.30 -13.39 -9.19
C ARG A 113 -4.28 -14.43 -8.08
N ASP A 114 -3.23 -14.48 -7.28
CA ASP A 114 -3.19 -15.36 -6.12
C ASP A 114 -3.90 -14.70 -4.93
N MET A 115 -5.16 -15.07 -4.71
CA MET A 115 -5.99 -14.54 -3.63
C MET A 115 -5.64 -15.15 -2.26
N SER A 116 -4.79 -16.17 -2.23
CA SER A 116 -4.27 -16.75 -0.99
C SER A 116 -3.04 -16.01 -0.46
N ALA A 117 -2.34 -15.28 -1.34
CA ALA A 117 -1.11 -14.59 -1.02
C ALA A 117 -1.33 -13.21 -0.39
N TRP A 118 -0.45 -12.87 0.54
CA TRP A 118 -0.22 -11.49 0.96
C TRP A 118 0.80 -10.83 0.04
N TYR A 119 0.51 -9.61 -0.37
CA TYR A 119 1.42 -8.76 -1.14
C TYR A 119 1.80 -7.56 -0.31
N HIS A 120 3.09 -7.30 -0.15
CA HIS A 120 3.57 -6.05 0.40
C HIS A 120 3.75 -5.03 -0.72
N ILE A 121 2.98 -3.97 -0.69
CA ILE A 121 2.99 -2.89 -1.69
C ILE A 121 3.60 -1.65 -1.06
N VAL A 122 4.62 -1.08 -1.72
CA VAL A 122 5.21 0.20 -1.33
C VAL A 122 5.22 1.12 -2.54
N VAL A 123 4.58 2.28 -2.40
CA VAL A 123 4.64 3.37 -3.37
C VAL A 123 5.41 4.53 -2.74
N ALA A 124 6.58 4.80 -3.28
CA ALA A 124 7.51 5.80 -2.76
C ALA A 124 7.65 6.97 -3.75
N VAL A 125 7.29 8.17 -3.31
CA VAL A 125 7.21 9.38 -4.14
C VAL A 125 8.23 10.41 -3.67
N ASP A 126 8.97 10.97 -4.64
CA ASP A 126 9.77 12.20 -4.51
C ASP A 126 9.75 12.95 -5.84
N SER A 127 8.73 13.78 -6.03
CA SER A 127 8.60 14.57 -7.26
C SER A 127 9.70 15.62 -7.44
N THR A 128 10.50 15.90 -6.41
CA THR A 128 11.60 16.87 -6.49
C THR A 128 12.81 16.32 -7.26
N SER A 129 12.89 15.00 -7.41
CA SER A 129 13.99 14.32 -8.08
C SER A 129 14.22 14.84 -9.51
N GLY A 130 15.47 15.15 -9.84
CA GLY A 130 15.89 15.50 -11.19
C GLY A 130 15.73 14.33 -12.19
N THR A 131 15.81 13.09 -11.69
CA THR A 131 15.64 11.88 -12.49
C THR A 131 14.18 11.46 -12.52
N ALA A 132 13.54 11.50 -13.68
CA ALA A 132 12.11 11.26 -13.83
C ALA A 132 11.65 9.92 -13.22
N ASN A 133 12.40 8.83 -13.47
CA ASN A 133 12.04 7.50 -12.96
C ASN A 133 12.19 7.36 -11.43
N ASN A 134 12.85 8.29 -10.76
CA ASN A 134 12.97 8.30 -9.30
C ASN A 134 11.81 9.07 -8.62
N ARG A 135 11.01 9.82 -9.39
CA ARG A 135 9.91 10.62 -8.83
C ARG A 135 8.77 9.78 -8.26
N ILE A 136 8.60 8.58 -8.81
CA ILE A 136 7.65 7.60 -8.30
C ILE A 136 8.21 6.20 -8.53
N ARG A 137 8.24 5.41 -7.46
CA ARG A 137 8.71 4.02 -7.48
C ARG A 137 7.65 3.13 -6.83
N LEU A 138 7.49 1.96 -7.41
CA LEU A 138 6.59 0.91 -6.93
C LEU A 138 7.43 -0.31 -6.57
N TYR A 139 7.14 -0.89 -5.41
CA TYR A 139 7.78 -2.13 -4.98
C TYR A 139 6.70 -3.15 -4.60
N VAL A 140 6.98 -4.40 -4.90
CA VAL A 140 6.14 -5.54 -4.56
C VAL A 140 7.01 -6.58 -3.84
N ASN A 141 6.65 -6.94 -2.61
CA ASN A 141 7.39 -7.90 -1.78
C ASN A 141 8.90 -7.62 -1.74
N GLY A 142 9.26 -6.37 -1.46
CA GLY A 142 10.64 -5.91 -1.32
C GLY A 142 11.38 -5.62 -2.62
N VAL A 143 10.83 -5.98 -3.79
CA VAL A 143 11.48 -5.83 -5.10
C VAL A 143 10.88 -4.67 -5.86
N GLU A 144 11.74 -3.79 -6.43
CA GLU A 144 11.29 -2.70 -7.29
C GLU A 144 10.63 -3.26 -8.56
N GLU A 145 9.41 -2.83 -8.85
CA GLU A 145 8.73 -3.15 -10.09
C GLU A 145 9.29 -2.25 -11.21
N THR A 146 9.77 -2.88 -12.25
CA THR A 146 10.38 -2.20 -13.40
C THR A 146 9.66 -2.48 -14.70
N SER A 147 8.72 -3.43 -14.70
CA SER A 147 7.96 -3.83 -15.89
C SER A 147 6.56 -3.23 -15.86
N PHE A 148 6.34 -2.25 -16.72
CA PHE A 148 5.08 -1.52 -16.79
C PHE A 148 4.51 -1.56 -18.20
N SER A 149 3.20 -1.70 -18.31
CA SER A 149 2.45 -1.47 -19.56
C SER A 149 2.29 0.03 -19.84
N SER A 150 2.30 0.84 -18.78
CA SER A 150 2.34 2.31 -18.85
C SER A 150 3.19 2.88 -17.73
N ARG A 151 4.05 3.84 -18.05
CA ARG A 151 4.82 4.63 -17.10
C ARG A 151 4.84 6.09 -17.53
N ASN A 152 4.11 6.93 -16.78
CA ASN A 152 4.05 8.37 -16.95
C ASN A 152 4.53 9.05 -15.67
N ASN A 153 5.79 9.43 -15.61
CA ASN A 153 6.32 10.04 -14.41
C ASN A 153 5.72 11.45 -14.20
N PRO A 154 5.40 11.84 -12.94
CA PRO A 154 4.93 13.19 -12.67
C PRO A 154 5.99 14.23 -13.08
N ALA A 155 5.55 15.45 -13.37
CA ALA A 155 6.47 16.57 -13.60
C ALA A 155 7.37 16.78 -12.38
N GLN A 156 8.58 17.33 -12.60
CA GLN A 156 9.44 17.70 -11.48
C GLN A 156 8.74 18.76 -10.62
N ASN A 157 8.83 18.60 -9.29
CA ASN A 157 8.16 19.42 -8.28
C ASN A 157 6.62 19.39 -8.33
N PHE A 158 6.03 18.36 -8.94
CA PHE A 158 4.58 18.18 -8.90
C PHE A 158 4.08 18.07 -7.46
N GLN A 159 2.97 18.75 -7.16
CA GLN A 159 2.31 18.71 -5.85
C GLN A 159 1.08 17.82 -5.93
N PHE A 160 1.12 16.71 -5.22
CA PHE A 160 -0.02 15.80 -5.07
C PHE A 160 -1.02 16.36 -4.05
N ALA A 161 -2.27 15.89 -4.09
CA ALA A 161 -3.26 16.23 -3.06
C ALA A 161 -3.03 15.48 -1.73
N ASN A 162 -2.06 14.56 -1.70
CA ASN A 162 -1.62 13.93 -0.45
C ASN A 162 -1.14 15.00 0.53
N ASN A 163 -1.55 14.87 1.79
CA ASN A 163 -1.20 15.81 2.87
C ASN A 163 -1.67 17.26 2.68
N LEU A 164 -2.54 17.53 1.72
CA LEU A 164 -3.17 18.84 1.54
C LEU A 164 -4.32 19.00 2.55
N SER A 165 -4.33 20.12 3.27
CA SER A 165 -5.41 20.46 4.19
C SER A 165 -6.78 20.46 3.50
N GLY A 166 -7.77 19.86 4.15
CA GLY A 166 -9.12 19.74 3.62
C GLY A 166 -9.31 18.67 2.53
N THR A 167 -8.26 17.92 2.19
CA THR A 167 -8.35 16.78 1.28
C THR A 167 -8.50 15.48 2.08
N THR A 168 -9.58 14.75 1.86
CA THR A 168 -9.79 13.47 2.53
C THR A 168 -8.90 12.41 1.93
N GLN A 169 -8.17 11.70 2.78
CA GLN A 169 -7.37 10.53 2.46
C GLN A 169 -8.14 9.29 2.89
N LEU A 170 -8.21 8.29 2.04
CA LEU A 170 -9.02 7.10 2.21
C LEU A 170 -8.16 5.85 2.11
N VAL A 171 -8.37 4.89 3.00
CA VAL A 171 -7.81 3.54 2.93
C VAL A 171 -8.96 2.58 2.67
N GLY A 172 -8.84 1.75 1.64
CA GLY A 172 -9.90 0.87 1.19
C GLY A 172 -10.94 1.54 0.27
N ASN A 173 -10.70 2.78 -0.14
CA ASN A 173 -11.55 3.53 -1.07
C ASN A 173 -10.73 4.65 -1.75
N ALA A 174 -11.24 5.23 -2.82
CA ALA A 174 -10.62 6.38 -3.49
C ALA A 174 -11.48 7.64 -3.46
N TYR A 175 -12.80 7.50 -3.49
CA TYR A 175 -13.76 8.59 -3.38
C TYR A 175 -15.11 8.07 -2.89
N SER A 176 -16.01 8.92 -2.49
CA SER A 176 -17.27 8.59 -1.79
C SER A 176 -18.30 7.77 -2.60
N GLY A 177 -17.85 6.91 -3.54
CA GLY A 177 -18.70 6.02 -4.32
C GLY A 177 -18.61 4.56 -3.86
N THR A 178 -19.65 3.77 -4.13
CA THR A 178 -19.73 2.37 -3.71
C THR A 178 -18.97 1.39 -4.63
N ASN A 179 -18.56 1.82 -5.82
CA ASN A 179 -18.02 0.92 -6.86
C ASN A 179 -16.48 0.83 -6.86
N ASN A 180 -15.78 1.57 -6.00
CA ASN A 180 -14.33 1.67 -6.00
C ASN A 180 -13.73 1.29 -4.64
N MET A 181 -14.35 0.34 -3.97
CA MET A 181 -13.94 -0.08 -2.64
C MET A 181 -13.06 -1.32 -2.73
N TYR A 182 -12.08 -1.37 -1.86
CA TYR A 182 -11.27 -2.56 -1.67
C TYR A 182 -12.13 -3.71 -1.12
N ASP A 183 -11.83 -4.91 -1.58
CA ASP A 183 -12.42 -6.15 -1.06
C ASP A 183 -11.28 -7.11 -0.69
N GLY A 184 -11.11 -7.34 0.62
CA GLY A 184 -10.02 -8.15 1.12
C GLY A 184 -9.50 -7.73 2.48
N GLN A 185 -8.24 -8.03 2.76
CA GLN A 185 -7.59 -7.73 4.03
C GLN A 185 -6.41 -6.78 3.82
N MET A 186 -6.20 -5.87 4.76
CA MET A 186 -5.01 -5.00 4.84
C MET A 186 -4.42 -5.02 6.23
N ALA A 187 -3.09 -4.95 6.28
CA ALA A 187 -2.34 -4.84 7.52
C ALA A 187 -1.17 -3.87 7.35
N GLU A 188 -0.68 -3.33 8.45
CA GLU A 188 0.49 -2.43 8.48
C GLU A 188 0.39 -1.32 7.42
N PHE A 189 -0.72 -0.57 7.44
CA PHE A 189 -0.85 0.59 6.58
C PHE A 189 -0.09 1.78 7.15
N HIS A 190 0.93 2.22 6.41
CA HIS A 190 1.75 3.38 6.74
C HIS A 190 1.63 4.46 5.66
N HIS A 191 1.41 5.70 6.06
CA HIS A 191 1.53 6.88 5.22
C HIS A 191 2.60 7.79 5.82
N ILE A 192 3.79 7.76 5.23
CA ILE A 192 4.96 8.49 5.73
C ILE A 192 5.04 9.83 5.02
N ASP A 193 5.02 10.90 5.78
CA ASP A 193 5.11 12.27 5.30
C ASP A 193 6.58 12.70 5.11
N GLY A 194 6.87 13.38 4.04
CA GLY A 194 8.15 14.04 3.80
C GLY A 194 9.33 13.15 3.41
N THR A 195 9.14 11.83 3.29
CA THR A 195 10.26 10.92 3.01
C THR A 195 9.91 9.86 1.98
N GLN A 196 10.79 9.67 0.98
CA GLN A 196 10.75 8.56 0.04
C GLN A 196 11.55 7.38 0.62
N LEU A 197 10.86 6.43 1.24
CA LEU A 197 11.47 5.24 1.86
C LEU A 197 11.50 4.06 0.87
N THR A 198 12.41 3.12 1.14
CA THR A 198 12.47 1.83 0.46
C THR A 198 11.71 0.75 1.25
N PRO A 199 11.38 -0.39 0.64
CA PRO A 199 10.67 -1.48 1.33
C PRO A 199 11.37 -1.99 2.58
N SER A 200 12.70 -1.88 2.65
CA SER A 200 13.50 -2.33 3.80
C SER A 200 13.19 -1.61 5.12
N SER A 201 12.41 -0.49 5.04
CA SER A 201 11.87 0.18 6.24
C SER A 201 10.70 -0.59 6.86
N PHE A 202 9.98 -1.42 6.09
CA PHE A 202 8.72 -2.05 6.47
C PHE A 202 8.74 -3.59 6.36
N GLY A 203 9.82 -4.12 5.81
CA GLY A 203 9.99 -5.57 5.63
C GLY A 203 11.45 -5.93 5.44
N GLU A 204 11.71 -7.22 5.47
CA GLU A 204 13.06 -7.78 5.28
C GLU A 204 12.97 -9.17 4.63
N THR A 205 14.09 -9.65 4.10
CA THR A 205 14.18 -11.02 3.61
C THR A 205 14.55 -11.93 4.79
N ASN A 206 13.69 -12.90 5.08
CA ASN A 206 14.01 -13.93 6.06
C ASN A 206 15.21 -14.75 5.58
N SER A 207 16.27 -14.81 6.40
CA SER A 207 17.54 -15.45 6.02
C SER A 207 17.42 -16.96 5.81
N ASP A 208 16.47 -17.61 6.48
CA ASP A 208 16.32 -19.06 6.46
C ASP A 208 15.45 -19.54 5.30
N THR A 209 14.42 -18.76 4.94
CA THR A 209 13.44 -19.13 3.92
C THR A 209 13.59 -18.39 2.61
N GLY A 210 14.30 -17.25 2.62
CA GLY A 210 14.39 -16.35 1.48
C GLY A 210 13.10 -15.58 1.19
N GLN A 211 12.07 -15.71 2.03
CA GLN A 211 10.80 -15.02 1.87
C GLN A 211 10.89 -13.58 2.35
N TRP A 212 10.15 -12.69 1.69
CA TRP A 212 9.92 -11.34 2.16
C TRP A 212 8.89 -11.36 3.30
N VAL A 213 9.28 -10.86 4.46
CA VAL A 213 8.48 -10.86 5.68
C VAL A 213 8.34 -9.44 6.24
N PRO A 214 7.32 -9.17 7.05
CA PRO A 214 7.15 -7.88 7.67
C PRO A 214 8.27 -7.55 8.67
N LYS A 215 8.50 -6.26 8.84
CA LYS A 215 9.41 -5.68 9.83
C LYS A 215 8.72 -4.49 10.47
N GLU A 216 8.88 -4.35 11.78
CA GLU A 216 8.34 -3.21 12.51
C GLU A 216 8.93 -1.89 11.98
N TYR A 217 8.05 -0.96 11.62
CA TYR A 217 8.48 0.39 11.24
C TYR A 217 8.73 1.24 12.48
N SER A 218 9.96 1.67 12.68
CA SER A 218 10.41 2.46 13.83
C SER A 218 10.59 3.95 13.56
N GLY A 219 10.20 4.42 12.36
CA GLY A 219 10.31 5.83 11.97
C GLY A 219 9.10 6.66 12.34
N SER A 220 9.07 7.93 11.88
CA SER A 220 7.94 8.84 12.03
C SER A 220 6.96 8.72 10.87
N HIS A 221 5.69 9.04 11.15
CA HIS A 221 4.61 9.07 10.16
C HIS A 221 4.25 10.50 9.75
#